data_12e951168e69ffe6924708fab2b39e2e
#
_entry.id   12e951168e69ffe6924708fab2b39e2e
#
_cell.length_a   1.000
_cell.length_b   1.000
_cell.length_c   1.000
_cell.angle_alpha   90.00
_cell.angle_beta   90.00
_cell.angle_gamma   90.00
#
_symmetry.space_group_name_H-M   'P 1'
#
loop_
_entity.id
_entity.type
_entity.pdbx_description
1 polymer ?
#
loop_
_entity_poly.entity_id
_entity_poly.type
_entity_poly.pdbx_seq_one_letter_code
_entity_poly.pdbx_strand_id
1 'polypeptide(L)'
;PLDITGQRQNAAWAKTRFLFGAGKKNGLDGMVNAIDVVGHEYTHAVIQTSSNLKYEGQSGALNEHLADVFGAIININYNNPSNPYLIGSSILHGEYAAKAEALRDMMDPAKGLSPQPAHMKELESAPFNKFAAGCVATGENDRCGVHILSGIPNRMSALVISVIGAEKSAKLFYNVMTQRLSENSNFADYRVALMEECKSISKETCEIVDDALSNVGM
;
A
#
# COMPACT_ATOMS: atom_id res chain seq x y z
N PRO A 1 24.22 7.32 -10.28
CA PRO A 1 22.81 7.53 -9.95
C PRO A 1 22.73 8.76 -9.06
N LEU A 2 22.06 9.79 -9.55
CA LEU A 2 21.89 11.03 -8.81
C LEU A 2 20.84 10.78 -7.73
N ASP A 3 21.27 10.77 -6.48
CA ASP A 3 20.39 10.95 -5.34
C ASP A 3 19.93 12.41 -5.33
N ILE A 4 18.89 12.68 -6.12
CA ILE A 4 18.37 14.05 -6.31
C ILE A 4 17.66 14.55 -5.05
N THR A 5 17.32 13.64 -4.12
CA THR A 5 16.56 13.95 -2.90
C THR A 5 17.41 13.94 -1.63
N GLY A 6 18.68 13.51 -1.68
CA GLY A 6 19.47 13.19 -0.49
C GLY A 6 18.99 11.92 0.24
N GLN A 7 17.92 11.27 -0.23
CA GLN A 7 17.29 10.10 0.39
C GLN A 7 17.64 8.82 -0.37
N ARG A 8 18.84 8.29 -0.14
CA ARG A 8 19.30 7.05 -0.80
C ARG A 8 18.43 5.82 -0.55
N GLN A 9 17.63 5.83 0.50
CA GLN A 9 16.82 4.70 0.95
C GLN A 9 15.34 4.90 0.65
N ASN A 10 14.99 5.64 -0.40
CA ASN A 10 13.61 5.92 -0.77
C ASN A 10 13.41 5.83 -2.28
N ALA A 11 12.17 5.58 -2.69
CA ALA A 11 11.67 5.79 -4.04
C ALA A 11 10.54 6.82 -3.99
N ALA A 12 10.27 7.49 -5.09
CA ALA A 12 9.17 8.45 -5.15
C ALA A 12 8.70 8.73 -6.59
N TRP A 13 7.40 8.83 -6.78
CA TRP A 13 6.79 9.54 -7.89
C TRP A 13 6.80 11.05 -7.61
N ALA A 14 7.51 11.82 -8.39
CA ALA A 14 7.66 13.27 -8.24
C ALA A 14 6.85 14.04 -9.29
N LYS A 15 5.57 13.69 -9.47
CA LYS A 15 4.58 14.31 -10.38
C LYS A 15 4.90 14.24 -11.89
N THR A 16 6.14 14.15 -12.29
CA THR A 16 6.59 14.15 -13.68
C THR A 16 7.73 13.18 -13.96
N ARG A 17 8.28 12.55 -12.92
CA ARG A 17 9.41 11.61 -13.01
C ARG A 17 9.47 10.68 -11.82
N PHE A 18 9.99 9.49 -12.05
CA PHE A 18 10.28 8.53 -10.99
C PHE A 18 11.69 8.78 -10.44
N LEU A 19 11.82 8.70 -9.13
CA LEU A 19 13.08 8.82 -8.40
C LEU A 19 13.31 7.52 -7.64
N PHE A 20 14.46 6.90 -7.84
CA PHE A 20 14.83 5.67 -7.12
C PHE A 20 16.18 5.90 -6.44
N GLY A 21 16.21 5.77 -5.13
CA GLY A 21 17.43 5.87 -4.33
C GLY A 21 18.34 4.67 -4.60
N ALA A 22 19.65 4.90 -4.48
CA ALA A 22 20.67 3.89 -4.72
C ALA A 22 20.85 2.89 -3.57
N GLY A 23 20.02 3.00 -2.52
CA GLY A 23 20.11 2.16 -1.34
C GLY A 23 21.19 2.59 -0.33
N LYS A 24 21.45 1.74 0.66
CA LYS A 24 22.44 1.93 1.73
C LYS A 24 23.28 0.66 1.86
N LYS A 25 24.60 0.79 1.92
CA LYS A 25 25.58 -0.31 1.90
C LYS A 25 25.29 -1.47 2.87
N ASN A 26 24.62 -1.21 3.98
CA ASN A 26 24.30 -2.23 5.00
C ASN A 26 22.82 -2.13 5.41
N GLY A 27 21.91 -2.28 4.47
CA GLY A 27 20.47 -2.21 4.78
C GLY A 27 19.55 -2.40 3.58
N LEU A 28 19.73 -1.61 2.52
CA LEU A 28 18.91 -1.65 1.32
C LEU A 28 19.74 -1.60 0.05
N ASP A 29 19.43 -2.42 -0.92
CA ASP A 29 19.87 -2.27 -2.30
C ASP A 29 19.16 -1.09 -2.97
N GLY A 30 19.58 -0.75 -4.20
CA GLY A 30 18.92 0.29 -4.97
C GLY A 30 17.44 -0.05 -5.20
N MET A 31 16.56 0.91 -4.91
CA MET A 31 15.10 0.75 -4.95
C MET A 31 14.57 0.23 -6.29
N VAL A 32 15.23 0.56 -7.38
CA VAL A 32 14.87 0.09 -8.74
C VAL A 32 15.04 -1.43 -8.93
N ASN A 33 15.75 -2.10 -8.04
CA ASN A 33 15.97 -3.56 -8.11
C ASN A 33 14.79 -4.37 -7.58
N ALA A 34 13.79 -3.73 -6.96
CA ALA A 34 12.55 -4.35 -6.52
C ALA A 34 11.40 -3.98 -7.46
N ILE A 35 10.89 -4.97 -8.20
CA ILE A 35 9.82 -4.75 -9.20
C ILE A 35 8.51 -4.28 -8.55
N ASP A 36 8.22 -4.73 -7.34
CA ASP A 36 7.09 -4.29 -6.52
C ASP A 36 7.22 -2.81 -6.13
N VAL A 37 8.43 -2.34 -5.77
CA VAL A 37 8.69 -0.92 -5.49
C VAL A 37 8.56 -0.09 -6.76
N VAL A 38 9.04 -0.58 -7.90
CA VAL A 38 8.86 0.12 -9.19
C VAL A 38 7.37 0.20 -9.56
N GLY A 39 6.62 -0.89 -9.38
CA GLY A 39 5.18 -0.93 -9.61
C GLY A 39 4.40 0.00 -8.67
N HIS A 40 4.81 0.08 -7.39
CA HIS A 40 4.27 0.99 -6.40
C HIS A 40 4.40 2.45 -6.88
N GLU A 41 5.59 2.88 -7.24
CA GLU A 41 5.82 4.26 -7.72
C GLU A 41 5.04 4.56 -9.01
N TYR A 42 4.97 3.60 -9.94
CA TYR A 42 4.17 3.73 -11.15
C TYR A 42 2.68 3.92 -10.83
N THR A 43 2.17 3.23 -9.83
CA THR A 43 0.77 3.33 -9.42
C THR A 43 0.42 4.71 -8.85
N HIS A 44 1.33 5.38 -8.15
CA HIS A 44 1.12 6.78 -7.75
C HIS A 44 0.89 7.71 -8.96
N ALA A 45 1.57 7.47 -10.09
CA ALA A 45 1.32 8.23 -11.31
C ALA A 45 -0.08 7.96 -11.89
N VAL A 46 -0.55 6.70 -11.84
CA VAL A 46 -1.92 6.35 -12.25
C VAL A 46 -2.95 7.01 -11.35
N ILE A 47 -2.77 6.94 -10.02
CA ILE A 47 -3.66 7.59 -9.03
C ILE A 47 -3.75 9.10 -9.30
N GLN A 48 -2.61 9.77 -9.53
CA GLN A 48 -2.58 11.21 -9.81
C GLN A 48 -3.41 11.60 -11.05
N THR A 49 -3.47 10.72 -12.05
CA THR A 49 -4.20 10.98 -13.30
C THR A 49 -5.62 10.41 -13.33
N SER A 50 -6.07 9.79 -12.25
CA SER A 50 -7.41 9.21 -12.10
C SER A 50 -8.13 9.75 -10.87
N SER A 51 -8.18 9.03 -9.75
CA SER A 51 -8.84 9.47 -8.51
C SER A 51 -8.20 10.68 -7.86
N ASN A 52 -6.92 10.93 -8.11
CA ASN A 52 -6.13 12.03 -7.55
C ASN A 52 -6.22 12.11 -6.01
N LEU A 53 -6.22 10.94 -5.34
CA LEU A 53 -6.30 10.84 -3.88
C LEU A 53 -5.31 11.79 -3.20
N LYS A 54 -5.83 12.67 -2.32
CA LYS A 54 -5.06 13.64 -1.58
C LYS A 54 -4.07 12.93 -0.65
N TYR A 55 -2.80 13.31 -0.71
CA TYR A 55 -1.73 12.62 0.01
C TYR A 55 -1.65 13.07 1.47
N GLU A 56 -2.73 12.80 2.24
CA GLU A 56 -2.84 13.03 3.68
C GLU A 56 -3.90 12.12 4.32
N GLY A 57 -3.70 11.70 5.57
CA GLY A 57 -4.64 10.90 6.35
C GLY A 57 -5.09 9.64 5.62
N GLN A 58 -6.39 9.31 5.73
CA GLN A 58 -6.94 8.10 5.10
C GLN A 58 -6.90 8.12 3.57
N SER A 59 -7.10 9.27 2.95
CA SER A 59 -6.98 9.40 1.49
C SER A 59 -5.56 9.09 1.03
N GLY A 60 -4.56 9.63 1.73
CA GLY A 60 -3.16 9.32 1.48
C GLY A 60 -2.80 7.86 1.80
N ALA A 61 -3.39 7.29 2.82
CA ALA A 61 -3.23 5.87 3.15
C ALA A 61 -3.83 4.95 2.07
N LEU A 62 -4.95 5.33 1.44
CA LEU A 62 -5.50 4.63 0.27
C LEU A 62 -4.58 4.76 -0.95
N ASN A 63 -3.94 5.92 -1.14
CA ASN A 63 -2.96 6.14 -2.19
C ASN A 63 -1.76 5.18 -2.03
N GLU A 64 -1.17 5.09 -0.83
CA GLU A 64 -0.10 4.16 -0.49
C GLU A 64 -0.52 2.68 -0.64
N HIS A 65 -1.70 2.36 -0.11
CA HIS A 65 -2.27 1.03 -0.17
C HIS A 65 -2.45 0.54 -1.63
N LEU A 66 -3.07 1.33 -2.49
CA LEU A 66 -3.27 0.95 -3.89
C LEU A 66 -1.93 0.80 -4.62
N ALA A 67 -0.94 1.61 -4.27
CA ALA A 67 0.41 1.48 -4.79
C ALA A 67 1.05 0.13 -4.37
N ASP A 68 0.89 -0.29 -3.11
CA ASP A 68 1.36 -1.60 -2.64
C ASP A 68 0.62 -2.76 -3.29
N VAL A 69 -0.71 -2.65 -3.46
CA VAL A 69 -1.53 -3.68 -4.14
C VAL A 69 -1.03 -3.94 -5.56
N PHE A 70 -0.81 -2.89 -6.35
CA PHE A 70 -0.32 -3.07 -7.72
C PHE A 70 1.14 -3.45 -7.77
N GLY A 71 1.97 -3.00 -6.83
CA GLY A 71 3.32 -3.49 -6.65
C GLY A 71 3.35 -5.01 -6.43
N ALA A 72 2.54 -5.51 -5.49
CA ALA A 72 2.40 -6.96 -5.22
C ALA A 72 1.88 -7.73 -6.44
N ILE A 73 0.83 -7.25 -7.11
CA ILE A 73 0.25 -7.90 -8.30
C ILE A 73 1.27 -7.97 -9.45
N ILE A 74 2.03 -6.90 -9.67
CA ILE A 74 3.10 -6.87 -10.69
C ILE A 74 4.18 -7.91 -10.33
N ASN A 75 4.57 -7.98 -9.06
CA ASN A 75 5.56 -8.94 -8.59
C ASN A 75 5.07 -10.40 -8.73
N ILE A 76 3.79 -10.68 -8.43
CA ILE A 76 3.17 -11.99 -8.67
C ILE A 76 3.31 -12.40 -10.14
N ASN A 77 2.96 -11.51 -11.05
CA ASN A 77 2.94 -11.82 -12.49
C ASN A 77 4.35 -11.91 -13.11
N TYR A 78 5.32 -11.19 -12.56
CA TYR A 78 6.67 -11.12 -13.12
C TYR A 78 7.63 -12.15 -12.50
N ASN A 79 7.63 -12.28 -11.17
CA ASN A 79 8.57 -13.11 -10.42
C ASN A 79 7.94 -14.37 -9.83
N ASN A 80 6.62 -14.41 -9.66
CA ASN A 80 5.88 -15.47 -8.96
C ASN A 80 6.55 -15.86 -7.61
N PRO A 81 6.75 -14.91 -6.69
CA PRO A 81 7.45 -15.17 -5.45
C PRO A 81 6.65 -16.08 -4.51
N SER A 82 7.33 -16.78 -3.61
CA SER A 82 6.68 -17.65 -2.61
C SER A 82 5.79 -16.89 -1.63
N ASN A 83 6.13 -15.65 -1.29
CA ASN A 83 5.28 -14.73 -0.53
C ASN A 83 5.21 -13.38 -1.26
N PRO A 84 4.13 -13.16 -2.04
CA PRO A 84 3.98 -11.93 -2.83
C PRO A 84 3.56 -10.70 -2.02
N TYR A 85 3.23 -10.87 -0.74
CA TYR A 85 2.73 -9.79 0.12
C TYR A 85 3.84 -9.05 0.87
N LEU A 86 5.10 -9.42 0.64
CA LEU A 86 6.29 -8.80 1.21
C LEU A 86 6.84 -7.73 0.26
N ILE A 87 6.43 -6.48 0.44
CA ILE A 87 6.85 -5.35 -0.40
C ILE A 87 8.31 -4.99 -0.11
N GLY A 88 9.12 -4.95 -1.16
CA GLY A 88 10.54 -4.59 -1.09
C GLY A 88 11.43 -5.63 -0.40
N SER A 89 10.97 -6.89 -0.27
CA SER A 89 11.74 -7.96 0.37
C SER A 89 13.05 -8.25 -0.37
N SER A 90 13.06 -8.17 -1.69
CA SER A 90 14.21 -8.47 -2.53
C SER A 90 15.40 -7.52 -2.38
N ILE A 91 15.18 -6.35 -1.79
CA ILE A 91 16.22 -5.32 -1.60
C ILE A 91 16.67 -5.16 -0.15
N LEU A 92 16.08 -5.89 0.81
CA LEU A 92 16.53 -5.87 2.20
C LEU A 92 17.78 -6.75 2.37
N HIS A 93 18.79 -6.19 3.02
CA HIS A 93 19.95 -6.94 3.44
C HIS A 93 20.55 -6.38 4.75
N GLY A 94 21.62 -7.03 5.26
CA GLY A 94 22.35 -6.56 6.42
C GLY A 94 21.48 -6.28 7.64
N GLU A 95 21.61 -5.11 8.22
CA GLU A 95 20.91 -4.71 9.44
C GLU A 95 19.38 -4.62 9.31
N TYR A 96 18.85 -4.41 8.10
CA TYR A 96 17.42 -4.34 7.89
C TYR A 96 16.81 -5.73 7.72
N ALA A 97 17.46 -6.63 7.00
CA ALA A 97 17.02 -8.03 6.91
C ALA A 97 17.08 -8.76 8.26
N ALA A 98 17.92 -8.29 9.20
CA ALA A 98 17.93 -8.81 10.57
C ALA A 98 16.71 -8.36 11.41
N LYS A 99 15.99 -7.31 10.97
CA LYS A 99 14.85 -6.73 11.70
C LYS A 99 13.50 -7.13 11.10
N ALA A 100 13.41 -7.29 9.79
CA ALA A 100 12.19 -7.60 9.06
C ALA A 100 12.49 -8.34 7.75
N GLU A 101 11.50 -9.04 7.21
CA GLU A 101 11.61 -9.71 5.92
C GLU A 101 11.33 -8.78 4.74
N ALA A 102 10.66 -7.66 4.98
CA ALA A 102 10.25 -6.70 3.96
C ALA A 102 10.17 -5.27 4.50
N LEU A 103 10.09 -4.29 3.62
CA LEU A 103 9.76 -2.91 3.99
C LEU A 103 8.37 -2.85 4.62
N ARG A 104 7.41 -3.54 4.00
CA ARG A 104 6.04 -3.73 4.49
C ARG A 104 5.60 -5.18 4.26
N ASP A 105 4.85 -5.74 5.20
CA ASP A 105 4.16 -7.01 5.05
C ASP A 105 2.66 -6.74 4.97
N MET A 106 2.06 -6.97 3.81
CA MET A 106 0.63 -6.70 3.60
C MET A 106 -0.26 -7.70 4.35
N MET A 107 0.21 -8.93 4.59
CA MET A 107 -0.57 -9.96 5.29
C MET A 107 -0.49 -9.79 6.82
N ASP A 108 0.67 -9.40 7.33
CA ASP A 108 0.90 -9.10 8.74
C ASP A 108 1.62 -7.75 8.92
N PRO A 109 0.87 -6.63 8.82
CA PRO A 109 1.44 -5.28 8.80
C PRO A 109 2.36 -4.93 9.97
N ALA A 110 2.22 -5.61 11.10
CA ALA A 110 3.10 -5.44 12.25
C ALA A 110 4.53 -5.97 12.03
N LYS A 111 4.76 -6.83 11.03
CA LYS A 111 6.05 -7.45 10.75
C LYS A 111 6.92 -6.72 9.73
N GLY A 112 6.41 -5.68 9.09
CA GLY A 112 7.22 -4.83 8.22
C GLY A 112 8.34 -4.11 8.96
N LEU A 113 9.34 -3.62 8.22
CA LEU A 113 10.45 -2.84 8.79
C LEU A 113 9.94 -1.61 9.57
N SER A 114 8.83 -1.04 9.15
CA SER A 114 8.04 -0.03 9.89
C SER A 114 6.69 -0.64 10.25
N PRO A 115 6.48 -1.10 11.48
CA PRO A 115 5.22 -1.73 11.89
C PRO A 115 4.00 -0.83 11.64
N GLN A 116 2.96 -1.42 11.08
CA GLN A 116 1.71 -0.75 10.72
C GLN A 116 0.53 -1.44 11.44
N PRO A 117 -0.61 -0.75 11.65
CA PRO A 117 -1.82 -1.37 12.19
C PRO A 117 -2.45 -2.32 11.15
N ALA A 118 -2.99 -3.42 11.63
CA ALA A 118 -3.68 -4.42 10.84
C ALA A 118 -5.22 -4.32 10.93
N HIS A 119 -5.74 -3.49 11.85
CA HIS A 119 -7.16 -3.39 12.14
C HIS A 119 -7.52 -1.98 12.63
N MET A 120 -8.72 -1.49 12.27
CA MET A 120 -9.20 -0.15 12.66
C MET A 120 -9.19 0.11 14.17
N LYS A 121 -9.46 -0.90 15.00
CA LYS A 121 -9.41 -0.78 16.47
C LYS A 121 -8.04 -0.36 17.01
N GLU A 122 -6.96 -0.66 16.30
CA GLU A 122 -5.62 -0.26 16.73
C GLU A 122 -5.40 1.26 16.67
N LEU A 123 -6.25 1.99 15.94
CA LEU A 123 -6.23 3.45 15.90
C LEU A 123 -6.81 4.10 17.18
N GLU A 124 -7.41 3.33 18.06
CA GLU A 124 -7.96 3.83 19.34
C GLU A 124 -6.89 3.97 20.41
N SER A 125 -5.71 3.38 20.21
CA SER A 125 -4.63 3.34 21.22
C SER A 125 -3.26 3.70 20.62
N ALA A 126 -2.29 3.98 21.51
CA ALA A 126 -0.90 4.21 21.11
C ALA A 126 -0.30 2.92 20.50
N PRO A 127 0.60 3.05 19.50
CA PRO A 127 1.18 4.31 18.99
C PRO A 127 0.37 4.98 17.87
N PHE A 128 -0.75 4.39 17.42
CA PHE A 128 -1.43 4.77 16.18
C PHE A 128 -2.52 5.84 16.36
N ASN A 129 -3.01 6.07 17.58
CA ASN A 129 -4.09 7.03 17.86
C ASN A 129 -3.76 8.48 17.48
N LYS A 130 -2.49 8.83 17.37
CA LYS A 130 -2.03 10.14 16.88
C LYS A 130 -2.40 10.44 15.41
N PHE A 131 -2.79 9.42 14.65
CA PHE A 131 -3.22 9.54 13.26
C PHE A 131 -4.75 9.49 13.10
N ALA A 132 -5.49 9.42 14.19
CA ALA A 132 -6.95 9.38 14.22
C ALA A 132 -7.56 10.72 13.76
N ALA A 133 -8.89 10.80 13.81
CA ALA A 133 -9.63 12.00 13.40
C ALA A 133 -9.13 13.27 14.12
N GLY A 134 -8.96 14.35 13.37
CA GLY A 134 -8.43 15.62 13.87
C GLY A 134 -6.91 15.78 13.75
N CYS A 135 -6.20 14.79 13.27
CA CYS A 135 -4.77 14.94 12.94
C CYS A 135 -4.57 16.04 11.89
N VAL A 136 -3.60 16.92 12.13
CA VAL A 136 -3.19 17.95 11.16
C VAL A 136 -1.96 17.46 10.40
N ALA A 137 -2.08 17.33 9.09
CA ALA A 137 -1.04 16.75 8.24
C ALA A 137 0.21 17.64 8.16
N THR A 138 1.37 17.08 8.49
CA THR A 138 2.70 17.68 8.37
C THR A 138 3.70 16.67 7.79
N GLY A 139 4.87 17.13 7.34
CA GLY A 139 5.93 16.22 6.91
C GLY A 139 6.50 15.36 8.05
N GLU A 140 6.45 15.86 9.29
CA GLU A 140 7.00 15.18 10.46
C GLU A 140 6.12 14.04 10.97
N ASN A 141 4.80 14.13 10.76
CA ASN A 141 3.85 13.08 11.14
C ASN A 141 3.42 12.21 9.97
N ASP A 142 4.25 12.12 8.92
CA ASP A 142 3.94 11.33 7.74
C ASP A 142 2.58 11.72 7.12
N ARG A 143 2.28 13.02 7.08
CA ARG A 143 1.00 13.58 6.59
C ARG A 143 -0.23 12.92 7.22
N CYS A 144 -0.20 12.76 8.52
CA CYS A 144 -1.15 11.97 9.30
C CYS A 144 -1.09 10.47 9.00
N GLY A 145 0.12 9.95 8.85
CA GLY A 145 0.39 8.53 8.84
C GLY A 145 0.01 7.82 7.54
N VAL A 146 0.23 8.44 6.39
CA VAL A 146 -0.16 7.82 5.10
C VAL A 146 0.50 6.46 4.89
N HIS A 147 1.81 6.32 5.19
CA HIS A 147 2.50 5.03 5.12
C HIS A 147 2.20 4.09 6.29
N ILE A 148 1.59 4.58 7.36
CA ILE A 148 1.27 3.77 8.53
C ILE A 148 -0.15 3.21 8.42
N LEU A 149 -1.13 4.08 8.17
CA LEU A 149 -2.54 3.69 8.06
C LEU A 149 -2.82 2.76 6.87
N SER A 150 -1.97 2.77 5.85
CA SER A 150 -2.05 1.88 4.68
C SER A 150 -1.99 0.39 5.05
N GLY A 151 -1.45 0.02 6.21
CA GLY A 151 -1.40 -1.36 6.68
C GLY A 151 -2.79 -2.00 6.81
N ILE A 152 -3.80 -1.25 7.23
CA ILE A 152 -5.17 -1.75 7.41
C ILE A 152 -5.77 -2.21 6.06
N PRO A 153 -5.89 -1.36 5.03
CA PRO A 153 -6.39 -1.78 3.73
C PRO A 153 -5.41 -2.72 3.00
N ASN A 154 -4.10 -2.68 3.28
CA ASN A 154 -3.13 -3.65 2.74
C ASN A 154 -3.48 -5.07 3.18
N ARG A 155 -3.75 -5.28 4.47
CA ARG A 155 -4.17 -6.59 4.98
C ARG A 155 -5.47 -7.05 4.33
N MET A 156 -6.45 -6.18 4.22
CA MET A 156 -7.70 -6.49 3.53
C MET A 156 -7.43 -6.98 2.10
N SER A 157 -6.63 -6.26 1.32
CA SER A 157 -6.35 -6.64 -0.06
C SER A 157 -5.50 -7.90 -0.18
N ALA A 158 -4.55 -8.14 0.72
CA ALA A 158 -3.79 -9.39 0.74
C ALA A 158 -4.71 -10.60 0.95
N LEU A 159 -5.71 -10.49 1.85
CA LEU A 159 -6.74 -11.51 2.05
C LEU A 159 -7.57 -11.73 0.77
N VAL A 160 -8.01 -10.67 0.11
CA VAL A 160 -8.76 -10.76 -1.15
C VAL A 160 -7.91 -11.41 -2.25
N ILE A 161 -6.69 -10.92 -2.48
CA ILE A 161 -5.80 -11.45 -3.53
C ILE A 161 -5.49 -12.92 -3.31
N SER A 162 -5.32 -13.37 -2.06
CA SER A 162 -5.03 -14.76 -1.73
C SER A 162 -6.16 -15.73 -2.11
N VAL A 163 -7.39 -15.25 -2.20
CA VAL A 163 -8.57 -16.07 -2.50
C VAL A 163 -8.97 -15.98 -3.98
N ILE A 164 -9.14 -14.76 -4.52
CA ILE A 164 -9.63 -14.58 -5.89
C ILE A 164 -8.52 -14.51 -6.94
N GLY A 165 -7.24 -14.46 -6.52
CA GLY A 165 -6.07 -14.41 -7.38
C GLY A 165 -5.76 -13.02 -7.93
N ALA A 166 -4.54 -12.87 -8.48
CA ALA A 166 -4.01 -11.57 -8.92
C ALA A 166 -4.81 -10.94 -10.07
N GLU A 167 -5.26 -11.71 -11.05
CA GLU A 167 -5.96 -11.19 -12.23
C GLU A 167 -7.31 -10.54 -11.89
N LYS A 168 -8.16 -11.25 -11.13
CA LYS A 168 -9.46 -10.70 -10.69
C LYS A 168 -9.27 -9.53 -9.75
N SER A 169 -8.29 -9.60 -8.85
CA SER A 169 -7.94 -8.53 -7.94
C SER A 169 -7.45 -7.28 -8.67
N ALA A 170 -6.60 -7.45 -9.69
CA ALA A 170 -6.15 -6.33 -10.52
C ALA A 170 -7.33 -5.58 -11.14
N LYS A 171 -8.31 -6.30 -11.71
CA LYS A 171 -9.51 -5.69 -12.28
C LYS A 171 -10.34 -4.96 -11.22
N LEU A 172 -10.58 -5.59 -10.07
CA LEU A 172 -11.34 -5.01 -8.97
C LEU A 172 -10.71 -3.70 -8.49
N PHE A 173 -9.44 -3.76 -8.08
CA PHE A 173 -8.76 -2.61 -7.50
C PHE A 173 -8.48 -1.50 -8.52
N TYR A 174 -8.22 -1.85 -9.79
CA TYR A 174 -8.04 -0.87 -10.85
C TYR A 174 -9.33 -0.06 -11.10
N ASN A 175 -10.46 -0.73 -11.23
CA ASN A 175 -11.74 -0.06 -11.44
C ASN A 175 -12.14 0.80 -10.24
N VAL A 176 -11.94 0.29 -9.02
CA VAL A 176 -12.17 1.09 -7.80
C VAL A 176 -11.28 2.33 -7.80
N MET A 177 -9.97 2.17 -8.02
CA MET A 177 -9.00 3.26 -8.03
C MET A 177 -9.33 4.34 -9.06
N THR A 178 -9.71 3.93 -10.28
CA THR A 178 -9.81 4.86 -11.42
C THR A 178 -11.22 5.39 -11.67
N GLN A 179 -12.27 4.72 -11.18
CA GLN A 179 -13.65 5.02 -11.54
C GLN A 179 -14.56 5.32 -10.35
N ARG A 180 -14.18 4.95 -9.11
CA ARG A 180 -15.06 5.05 -7.95
C ARG A 180 -14.52 5.92 -6.81
N LEU A 181 -13.22 6.11 -6.75
CA LEU A 181 -12.60 6.99 -5.75
C LEU A 181 -12.46 8.41 -6.28
N SER A 182 -12.40 9.35 -5.36
CA SER A 182 -12.15 10.77 -5.59
C SER A 182 -11.07 11.28 -4.64
N GLU A 183 -10.65 12.51 -4.82
CA GLU A 183 -9.54 13.14 -4.10
C GLU A 183 -9.60 12.99 -2.58
N ASN A 184 -10.79 13.08 -1.98
CA ASN A 184 -10.96 13.04 -0.53
C ASN A 184 -11.56 11.72 -0.01
N SER A 185 -11.60 10.66 -0.82
CA SER A 185 -12.14 9.37 -0.41
C SER A 185 -11.38 8.82 0.80
N ASN A 186 -12.12 8.34 1.79
CA ASN A 186 -11.64 7.73 3.01
C ASN A 186 -11.90 6.21 3.02
N PHE A 187 -11.63 5.53 4.13
CA PHE A 187 -11.81 4.08 4.24
C PHE A 187 -13.29 3.66 4.13
N ALA A 188 -14.23 4.46 4.61
CA ALA A 188 -15.65 4.17 4.45
C ALA A 188 -16.10 4.28 2.98
N ASP A 189 -15.63 5.31 2.27
CA ASP A 189 -15.87 5.46 0.83
C ASP A 189 -15.26 4.29 0.04
N TYR A 190 -14.05 3.84 0.45
CA TYR A 190 -13.38 2.72 -0.17
C TYR A 190 -14.15 1.40 0.02
N ARG A 191 -14.70 1.15 1.24
CA ARG A 191 -15.60 0.01 1.47
C ARG A 191 -16.78 0.04 0.50
N VAL A 192 -17.47 1.16 0.39
CA VAL A 192 -18.62 1.32 -0.52
C VAL A 192 -18.21 1.04 -1.96
N ALA A 193 -17.09 1.63 -2.41
CA ALA A 193 -16.57 1.46 -3.76
C ALA A 193 -16.25 0.00 -4.10
N LEU A 194 -15.63 -0.73 -3.17
CA LEU A 194 -15.32 -2.16 -3.31
C LEU A 194 -16.58 -3.02 -3.39
N MET A 195 -17.56 -2.77 -2.50
CA MET A 195 -18.83 -3.49 -2.47
C MET A 195 -19.73 -3.21 -3.69
N GLU A 196 -19.53 -2.09 -4.34
CA GLU A 196 -20.18 -1.82 -5.63
C GLU A 196 -19.47 -2.50 -6.79
N GLU A 197 -18.12 -2.41 -6.83
CA GLU A 197 -17.34 -2.96 -7.96
C GLU A 197 -17.33 -4.47 -7.98
N CYS A 198 -17.28 -5.15 -6.84
CA CYS A 198 -17.29 -6.61 -6.77
C CYS A 198 -18.49 -7.25 -7.49
N LYS A 199 -19.64 -6.55 -7.55
CA LYS A 199 -20.86 -7.00 -8.25
C LYS A 199 -20.62 -7.21 -9.76
N SER A 200 -19.67 -6.47 -10.34
CA SER A 200 -19.29 -6.64 -11.74
C SER A 200 -18.48 -7.92 -12.01
N ILE A 201 -17.95 -8.55 -10.97
CA ILE A 201 -17.15 -9.77 -11.04
C ILE A 201 -18.01 -10.99 -10.72
N SER A 202 -18.45 -11.15 -9.48
CA SER A 202 -19.38 -12.21 -9.04
C SER A 202 -19.90 -11.96 -7.62
N LYS A 203 -21.02 -12.61 -7.25
CA LYS A 203 -21.54 -12.60 -5.89
C LYS A 203 -20.50 -13.14 -4.88
N GLU A 204 -19.84 -14.25 -5.22
CA GLU A 204 -18.80 -14.87 -4.41
C GLU A 204 -17.64 -13.88 -4.13
N THR A 205 -17.22 -13.10 -5.15
CA THR A 205 -16.23 -12.07 -4.95
C THR A 205 -16.67 -11.03 -3.93
N CYS A 206 -17.95 -10.63 -3.93
CA CYS A 206 -18.46 -9.68 -2.95
C CYS A 206 -18.47 -10.25 -1.52
N GLU A 207 -18.79 -11.52 -1.35
CA GLU A 207 -18.73 -12.20 -0.05
C GLU A 207 -17.27 -12.21 0.48
N ILE A 208 -16.31 -12.54 -0.36
CA ILE A 208 -14.88 -12.53 0.00
C ILE A 208 -14.40 -11.12 0.37
N VAL A 209 -14.81 -10.12 -0.40
CA VAL A 209 -14.44 -8.71 -0.13
C VAL A 209 -15.06 -8.22 1.17
N ASP A 210 -16.34 -8.53 1.45
CA ASP A 210 -17.01 -8.12 2.68
C ASP A 210 -16.41 -8.79 3.92
N ASP A 211 -16.07 -10.08 3.82
CA ASP A 211 -15.36 -10.82 4.87
C ASP A 211 -13.97 -10.19 5.15
N ALA A 212 -13.22 -9.86 4.11
CA ALA A 212 -11.90 -9.24 4.25
C ALA A 212 -11.97 -7.83 4.87
N LEU A 213 -12.95 -7.01 4.46
CA LEU A 213 -13.22 -5.69 5.05
C LEU A 213 -13.59 -5.81 6.53
N SER A 214 -14.46 -6.75 6.85
CA SER A 214 -14.88 -7.01 8.24
C SER A 214 -13.72 -7.50 9.10
N ASN A 215 -12.79 -8.29 8.54
CA ASN A 215 -11.59 -8.79 9.24
C ASN A 215 -10.67 -7.67 9.71
N VAL A 216 -10.62 -6.56 9.00
CA VAL A 216 -9.79 -5.40 9.35
C VAL A 216 -10.60 -4.27 10.01
N GLY A 217 -11.90 -4.47 10.23
CA GLY A 217 -12.79 -3.50 10.89
C GLY A 217 -13.21 -2.31 10.02
N MET A 218 -13.10 -2.44 8.71
CA MET A 218 -13.54 -1.44 7.74
C MET A 218 -14.99 -1.64 7.34
#